data_f3f5609811420fb40de0b59356469d29
#
_entry.id   f3f5609811420fb40de0b59356469d29
#
_cell.length_a   1.000
_cell.length_b   1.000
_cell.length_c   1.000
_cell.angle_alpha   90.00
_cell.angle_beta   90.00
_cell.angle_gamma   90.00
#
_symmetry.space_group_name_H-M   'P 1'
#
loop_
_entity.id
_entity.type
_entity.pdbx_description
1 polymer ?
#
loop_
_entity_poly.entity_id
_entity_poly.type
_entity_poly.pdbx_seq_one_letter_code
_entity_poly.pdbx_strand_id
1 'polypeptide(L)'
;MAGLHLVTGATGKTGRRVAEHLRTRGVAVRSASRSTSPGFDWADESSWGAVLDGVHAVYLAPSDGSRATAAFAARAAEVGVRRIVLLSARGVATPGYFADQEVLTPQFLDGEAGVRASGADWTVVRPGWFMQNFDEGDFREPVRAGRLELPAGDGAAAWIDAEDIAAVVATLLVDGGHVGEAIELSGPRAVSLPEAVALIAEATGRPVEYVPVSDEAYRAGLRAQGLDDQMIAIASAGLSAIRRGSEATTTDGVRRVLGRDPARFEDYVHRAADAWR
;
A
#
# COMPACT_ATOMS: atom_id res chain seq x y z
N MET A 1 -15.89 24.32 8.89
CA MET A 1 -15.63 23.14 9.76
C MET A 1 -15.11 22.03 8.87
N ALA A 2 -13.99 21.41 9.23
CA ALA A 2 -13.50 20.23 8.50
C ALA A 2 -14.59 19.14 8.57
N GLY A 3 -15.05 18.64 7.42
CA GLY A 3 -16.08 17.59 7.35
C GLY A 3 -15.56 16.26 7.90
N LEU A 4 -16.45 15.28 8.07
CA LEU A 4 -16.12 13.92 8.48
C LEU A 4 -15.33 13.22 7.35
N HIS A 5 -14.20 12.61 7.67
CA HIS A 5 -13.38 11.83 6.74
C HIS A 5 -13.53 10.35 7.02
N LEU A 6 -13.79 9.57 5.98
CA LEU A 6 -13.85 8.11 6.06
C LEU A 6 -12.49 7.51 5.69
N VAL A 7 -12.03 6.56 6.47
CA VAL A 7 -10.84 5.76 6.17
C VAL A 7 -11.25 4.30 6.08
N THR A 8 -11.24 3.73 4.87
CA THR A 8 -11.44 2.28 4.68
C THR A 8 -10.12 1.55 4.94
N GLY A 9 -10.18 0.25 5.22
CA GLY A 9 -8.98 -0.50 5.58
C GLY A 9 -8.27 0.04 6.83
N ALA A 10 -9.02 0.61 7.78
CA ALA A 10 -8.51 1.36 8.93
C ALA A 10 -7.65 0.54 9.91
N THR A 11 -7.63 -0.78 9.80
CA THR A 11 -6.78 -1.68 10.57
C THR A 11 -5.51 -2.11 9.83
N GLY A 12 -5.43 -1.80 8.54
CA GLY A 12 -4.28 -2.12 7.70
C GLY A 12 -3.09 -1.18 7.86
N LYS A 13 -1.98 -1.51 7.18
CA LYS A 13 -0.71 -0.78 7.24
C LYS A 13 -0.85 0.73 6.96
N THR A 14 -1.57 1.10 5.91
CA THR A 14 -1.77 2.51 5.54
C THR A 14 -2.96 3.13 6.25
N GLY A 15 -4.11 2.45 6.31
CA GLY A 15 -5.35 3.03 6.84
C GLY A 15 -5.26 3.47 8.29
N ARG A 16 -4.63 2.67 9.18
CA ARG A 16 -4.46 3.08 10.59
C ARG A 16 -3.60 4.33 10.74
N ARG A 17 -2.53 4.45 9.92
CA ARG A 17 -1.65 5.61 9.90
C ARG A 17 -2.34 6.85 9.33
N VAL A 18 -3.08 6.70 8.23
CA VAL A 18 -3.92 7.79 7.68
C VAL A 18 -4.90 8.30 8.74
N ALA A 19 -5.60 7.39 9.43
CA ALA A 19 -6.53 7.78 10.48
C ALA A 19 -5.84 8.55 11.62
N GLU A 20 -4.63 8.16 11.99
CA GLU A 20 -3.82 8.85 13.02
C GLU A 20 -3.37 10.23 12.53
N HIS A 21 -2.81 10.33 11.33
CA HIS A 21 -2.42 11.63 10.75
C HIS A 21 -3.59 12.61 10.67
N LEU A 22 -4.78 12.14 10.27
CA LEU A 22 -5.98 12.98 10.23
C LEU A 22 -6.41 13.45 11.64
N ARG A 23 -6.41 12.54 12.63
CA ARG A 23 -6.77 12.89 14.03
C ARG A 23 -5.78 13.90 14.63
N THR A 24 -4.48 13.72 14.40
CA THR A 24 -3.44 14.65 14.86
C THR A 24 -3.63 16.05 14.28
N ARG A 25 -4.22 16.15 13.07
CA ARG A 25 -4.60 17.42 12.44
C ARG A 25 -5.97 17.95 12.89
N GLY A 26 -6.62 17.33 13.87
CA GLY A 26 -7.93 17.73 14.41
C GLY A 26 -9.11 17.44 13.49
N VAL A 27 -8.95 16.53 12.54
CA VAL A 27 -9.99 16.12 11.58
C VAL A 27 -10.86 15.00 12.19
N ALA A 28 -12.17 15.13 12.05
CA ALA A 28 -13.09 14.06 12.43
C ALA A 28 -12.93 12.84 11.50
N VAL A 29 -12.67 11.67 12.08
CA VAL A 29 -12.38 10.43 11.32
C VAL A 29 -13.36 9.33 11.69
N ARG A 30 -14.02 8.78 10.67
CA ARG A 30 -14.70 7.48 10.75
C ARG A 30 -13.76 6.41 10.19
N SER A 31 -13.34 5.50 11.05
CA SER A 31 -12.59 4.31 10.65
C SER A 31 -13.54 3.22 10.22
N ALA A 32 -13.28 2.58 9.06
CA ALA A 32 -14.14 1.54 8.50
C ALA A 32 -13.35 0.25 8.24
N SER A 33 -13.82 -0.83 8.87
CA SER A 33 -13.36 -2.20 8.69
C SER A 33 -14.47 -3.16 9.12
N ARG A 34 -14.28 -4.47 8.91
CA ARG A 34 -15.26 -5.48 9.36
C ARG A 34 -15.47 -5.49 10.88
N SER A 35 -14.49 -4.99 11.65
CA SER A 35 -14.50 -4.97 13.11
C SER A 35 -14.90 -3.61 13.73
N THR A 36 -15.19 -2.59 12.92
CA THR A 36 -15.62 -1.27 13.40
C THR A 36 -17.14 -1.18 13.57
N SER A 37 -17.63 -0.10 14.21
CA SER A 37 -19.05 0.22 14.27
C SER A 37 -19.27 1.65 13.75
N PRO A 38 -20.01 1.83 12.61
CA PRO A 38 -20.59 0.78 11.78
C PRO A 38 -19.53 -0.11 11.12
N GLY A 39 -19.88 -1.38 10.90
CA GLY A 39 -19.05 -2.33 10.18
C GLY A 39 -19.00 -2.01 8.69
N PHE A 40 -17.92 -2.39 8.04
CA PHE A 40 -17.73 -2.20 6.61
C PHE A 40 -17.13 -3.45 5.96
N ASP A 41 -17.79 -3.98 4.94
CA ASP A 41 -17.28 -5.06 4.11
C ASP A 41 -17.37 -4.68 2.64
N TRP A 42 -16.28 -4.85 1.89
CA TRP A 42 -16.22 -4.61 0.45
C TRP A 42 -17.20 -5.51 -0.32
N ALA A 43 -17.47 -6.73 0.16
CA ALA A 43 -18.36 -7.69 -0.45
C ALA A 43 -19.85 -7.48 -0.12
N ASP A 44 -20.15 -6.65 0.89
CA ASP A 44 -21.53 -6.37 1.33
C ASP A 44 -21.89 -4.90 1.14
N GLU A 45 -22.51 -4.60 0.00
CA GLU A 45 -22.95 -3.24 -0.35
C GLU A 45 -23.94 -2.65 0.65
N SER A 46 -24.69 -3.48 1.39
CA SER A 46 -25.62 -2.99 2.41
C SER A 46 -24.90 -2.31 3.59
N SER A 47 -23.64 -2.63 3.82
CA SER A 47 -22.80 -2.02 4.85
C SER A 47 -22.31 -0.60 4.48
N TRP A 48 -22.37 -0.21 3.21
CA TRP A 48 -21.73 1.02 2.73
C TRP A 48 -22.46 2.30 3.15
N GLY A 49 -23.80 2.25 3.14
CA GLY A 49 -24.62 3.43 3.47
C GLY A 49 -24.28 4.01 4.86
N ALA A 50 -24.19 3.15 5.86
CA ALA A 50 -23.91 3.57 7.23
C ALA A 50 -22.51 4.21 7.42
N VAL A 51 -21.51 3.71 6.69
CA VAL A 51 -20.14 4.27 6.79
C VAL A 51 -19.99 5.57 5.98
N LEU A 52 -20.81 5.79 4.95
CA LEU A 52 -20.79 6.99 4.10
C LEU A 52 -21.62 8.15 4.65
N ASP A 53 -22.50 7.92 5.63
CA ASP A 53 -23.39 8.95 6.15
C ASP A 53 -22.61 10.16 6.72
N GLY A 54 -22.88 11.36 6.18
CA GLY A 54 -22.24 12.61 6.57
C GLY A 54 -20.76 12.76 6.19
N VAL A 55 -20.22 11.84 5.38
CA VAL A 55 -18.81 11.86 4.97
C VAL A 55 -18.57 12.91 3.89
N HIS A 56 -17.52 13.72 4.08
CA HIS A 56 -17.07 14.74 3.14
C HIS A 56 -15.95 14.24 2.21
N ALA A 57 -15.00 13.48 2.76
CA ALA A 57 -13.86 12.95 2.02
C ALA A 57 -13.56 11.51 2.44
N VAL A 58 -13.01 10.72 1.52
CA VAL A 58 -12.72 9.31 1.78
C VAL A 58 -11.34 8.88 1.30
N TYR A 59 -10.65 8.12 2.13
CA TYR A 59 -9.52 7.30 1.73
C TYR A 59 -10.01 5.90 1.41
N LEU A 60 -9.86 5.51 0.16
CA LEU A 60 -10.17 4.16 -0.31
C LEU A 60 -8.89 3.32 -0.32
N ALA A 61 -8.82 2.34 0.58
CA ALA A 61 -7.82 1.28 0.58
C ALA A 61 -8.51 -0.04 0.22
N PRO A 62 -8.55 -0.43 -1.06
CA PRO A 62 -9.18 -1.68 -1.47
C PRO A 62 -8.46 -2.87 -0.83
N SER A 63 -9.22 -3.92 -0.51
CA SER A 63 -8.61 -5.21 -0.19
C SER A 63 -8.15 -5.89 -1.48
N ASP A 64 -7.11 -6.68 -1.40
CA ASP A 64 -6.63 -7.48 -2.52
C ASP A 64 -7.77 -8.33 -3.08
N GLY A 65 -7.96 -8.27 -4.41
CA GLY A 65 -9.02 -9.00 -5.09
C GLY A 65 -10.40 -8.32 -5.09
N SER A 66 -10.59 -7.17 -4.45
CA SER A 66 -11.87 -6.46 -4.47
C SER A 66 -12.09 -5.71 -5.79
N ARG A 67 -13.21 -5.99 -6.46
CA ARG A 67 -13.70 -5.22 -7.63
C ARG A 67 -14.76 -4.20 -7.26
N ALA A 68 -15.12 -4.11 -5.98
CA ALA A 68 -16.18 -3.23 -5.50
C ALA A 68 -15.78 -1.75 -5.43
N THR A 69 -14.49 -1.42 -5.64
CA THR A 69 -13.97 -0.05 -5.51
C THR A 69 -14.70 0.94 -6.41
N ALA A 70 -14.97 0.57 -7.66
CA ALA A 70 -15.68 1.44 -8.60
C ALA A 70 -17.13 1.72 -8.14
N ALA A 71 -17.85 0.69 -7.73
CA ALA A 71 -19.23 0.81 -7.23
C ALA A 71 -19.28 1.63 -5.92
N PHE A 72 -18.32 1.41 -5.01
CA PHE A 72 -18.23 2.21 -3.79
C PHE A 72 -17.92 3.68 -4.08
N ALA A 73 -17.02 3.98 -5.02
CA ALA A 73 -16.70 5.35 -5.40
C ALA A 73 -17.91 6.08 -6.00
N ALA A 74 -18.66 5.41 -6.87
CA ALA A 74 -19.92 5.94 -7.43
C ALA A 74 -20.93 6.23 -6.30
N ARG A 75 -21.14 5.26 -5.41
CA ARG A 75 -22.04 5.42 -4.26
C ARG A 75 -21.62 6.54 -3.32
N ALA A 76 -20.32 6.69 -3.06
CA ALA A 76 -19.79 7.78 -2.25
C ALA A 76 -20.11 9.16 -2.86
N ALA A 77 -19.91 9.33 -4.16
CA ALA A 77 -20.23 10.56 -4.86
C ALA A 77 -21.75 10.86 -4.86
N GLU A 78 -22.59 9.85 -5.09
CA GLU A 78 -24.06 9.97 -5.03
C GLU A 78 -24.57 10.52 -3.69
N VAL A 79 -23.92 10.13 -2.57
CA VAL A 79 -24.32 10.60 -1.22
C VAL A 79 -23.59 11.89 -0.82
N GLY A 80 -22.84 12.52 -1.73
CA GLY A 80 -22.26 13.85 -1.54
C GLY A 80 -20.80 13.87 -1.05
N VAL A 81 -20.08 12.75 -1.07
CA VAL A 81 -18.63 12.75 -0.87
C VAL A 81 -17.97 13.58 -1.98
N ARG A 82 -17.17 14.57 -1.60
CA ARG A 82 -16.56 15.50 -2.54
C ARG A 82 -15.12 15.16 -2.91
N ARG A 83 -14.42 14.44 -2.05
CA ARG A 83 -13.00 14.12 -2.23
C ARG A 83 -12.74 12.64 -2.03
N ILE A 84 -12.06 12.02 -3.00
CA ILE A 84 -11.64 10.62 -2.95
C ILE A 84 -10.13 10.53 -3.15
N VAL A 85 -9.41 9.91 -2.22
CA VAL A 85 -8.02 9.51 -2.40
C VAL A 85 -7.96 7.98 -2.43
N LEU A 86 -7.57 7.42 -3.58
CA LEU A 86 -7.51 5.98 -3.81
C LEU A 86 -6.08 5.47 -3.63
N LEU A 87 -5.91 4.41 -2.84
CA LEU A 87 -4.70 3.61 -2.84
C LEU A 87 -4.73 2.63 -4.01
N SER A 88 -3.80 2.78 -4.91
CA SER A 88 -3.51 1.87 -6.01
C SER A 88 -2.11 1.28 -5.82
N ALA A 89 -1.45 0.85 -6.89
CA ALA A 89 -0.10 0.33 -6.84
C ALA A 89 0.75 0.87 -8.00
N ARG A 90 2.04 0.98 -7.78
CA ARG A 90 3.01 1.34 -8.80
C ARG A 90 3.02 0.28 -9.90
N GLY A 91 3.22 0.71 -11.13
CA GLY A 91 3.37 -0.16 -12.29
C GLY A 91 2.07 -0.68 -12.89
N VAL A 92 0.90 -0.55 -12.22
CA VAL A 92 -0.39 -1.09 -12.73
C VAL A 92 -0.80 -0.48 -14.08
N ALA A 93 -0.38 0.73 -14.40
CA ALA A 93 -0.66 1.38 -15.68
C ALA A 93 0.53 1.29 -16.67
N THR A 94 1.58 0.54 -16.34
CA THR A 94 2.78 0.40 -17.16
C THR A 94 2.80 -0.99 -17.79
N PRO A 95 2.61 -1.12 -19.11
CA PRO A 95 2.66 -2.41 -19.79
C PRO A 95 3.96 -3.16 -19.50
N GLY A 96 3.87 -4.46 -19.20
CA GLY A 96 5.02 -5.32 -18.91
C GLY A 96 5.71 -5.08 -17.56
N TYR A 97 5.18 -4.20 -16.71
CA TYR A 97 5.79 -3.94 -15.39
C TYR A 97 5.87 -5.21 -14.52
N PHE A 98 4.84 -6.02 -14.52
CA PHE A 98 4.77 -7.30 -13.81
C PHE A 98 5.09 -8.52 -14.70
N ALA A 99 5.82 -8.32 -15.80
CA ALA A 99 6.05 -9.28 -16.88
C ALA A 99 4.71 -9.73 -17.51
N ASP A 100 4.60 -11.04 -17.84
CA ASP A 100 3.38 -11.60 -18.44
C ASP A 100 2.27 -11.89 -17.39
N GLN A 101 2.48 -11.47 -16.14
CA GLN A 101 1.56 -11.73 -15.04
C GLN A 101 0.72 -10.47 -14.71
N GLU A 102 -0.24 -10.16 -15.56
CA GLU A 102 -1.17 -9.04 -15.35
C GLU A 102 -2.25 -9.34 -14.29
N VAL A 103 -1.96 -10.19 -13.30
CA VAL A 103 -2.97 -10.64 -12.32
C VAL A 103 -3.47 -9.51 -11.43
N LEU A 104 -2.59 -8.55 -11.11
CA LEU A 104 -2.90 -7.39 -10.24
C LEU A 104 -3.55 -6.24 -11.01
N THR A 105 -3.17 -6.07 -12.26
CA THR A 105 -3.44 -4.88 -13.06
C THR A 105 -4.93 -4.58 -13.25
N PRO A 106 -5.81 -5.56 -13.61
CA PRO A 106 -7.22 -5.26 -13.88
C PRO A 106 -7.97 -4.67 -12.69
N GLN A 107 -7.76 -5.19 -11.49
CA GLN A 107 -8.52 -4.77 -10.29
C GLN A 107 -8.19 -3.34 -9.89
N PHE A 108 -6.88 -2.99 -9.94
CA PHE A 108 -6.44 -1.63 -9.65
C PHE A 108 -6.92 -0.66 -10.71
N LEU A 109 -6.80 -1.02 -12.00
CA LEU A 109 -7.24 -0.15 -13.10
C LEU A 109 -8.76 0.02 -13.14
N ASP A 110 -9.55 -1.01 -12.85
CA ASP A 110 -11.01 -0.90 -12.70
C ASP A 110 -11.38 0.05 -11.55
N GLY A 111 -10.69 -0.05 -10.41
CA GLY A 111 -10.85 0.85 -9.28
C GLY A 111 -10.49 2.30 -9.62
N GLU A 112 -9.35 2.52 -10.29
CA GLU A 112 -8.95 3.85 -10.74
C GLU A 112 -9.94 4.44 -11.76
N ALA A 113 -10.41 3.63 -12.72
CA ALA A 113 -11.39 4.07 -13.70
C ALA A 113 -12.72 4.46 -13.02
N GLY A 114 -13.18 3.66 -12.05
CA GLY A 114 -14.39 3.95 -11.28
C GLY A 114 -14.28 5.23 -10.46
N VAL A 115 -13.14 5.47 -9.81
CA VAL A 115 -12.90 6.71 -9.06
C VAL A 115 -12.87 7.93 -10.01
N ARG A 116 -12.22 7.81 -11.18
CA ARG A 116 -12.22 8.88 -12.20
C ARG A 116 -13.61 9.20 -12.72
N ALA A 117 -14.48 8.19 -12.86
CA ALA A 117 -15.84 8.33 -13.35
C ALA A 117 -16.85 8.76 -12.28
N SER A 118 -16.49 8.78 -11.00
CA SER A 118 -17.40 9.01 -9.88
C SER A 118 -18.02 10.40 -9.84
N GLY A 119 -17.38 11.41 -10.43
CA GLY A 119 -17.78 12.82 -10.35
C GLY A 119 -17.27 13.56 -9.12
N ALA A 120 -16.63 12.90 -8.17
CA ALA A 120 -15.94 13.55 -7.06
C ALA A 120 -14.52 14.01 -7.48
N ASP A 121 -13.95 14.97 -6.74
CA ASP A 121 -12.54 15.31 -6.86
C ASP A 121 -11.70 14.10 -6.43
N TRP A 122 -10.79 13.64 -7.27
CA TRP A 122 -10.03 12.44 -6.99
C TRP A 122 -8.52 12.63 -7.11
N THR A 123 -7.79 11.83 -6.37
CA THR A 123 -6.36 11.58 -6.56
C THR A 123 -6.09 10.09 -6.36
N VAL A 124 -5.28 9.51 -7.24
CA VAL A 124 -4.80 8.14 -7.11
C VAL A 124 -3.37 8.16 -6.57
N VAL A 125 -3.09 7.40 -5.53
CA VAL A 125 -1.75 7.22 -4.96
C VAL A 125 -1.25 5.83 -5.33
N ARG A 126 -0.11 5.76 -6.02
CA ARG A 126 0.52 4.52 -6.50
C ARG A 126 1.85 4.28 -5.81
N PRO A 127 1.87 3.74 -4.59
CA PRO A 127 3.12 3.42 -3.91
C PRO A 127 3.80 2.19 -4.53
N GLY A 128 5.15 2.16 -4.46
CA GLY A 128 5.94 0.96 -4.62
C GLY A 128 5.87 0.04 -3.41
N TRP A 129 6.82 -0.88 -3.28
CA TRP A 129 6.89 -1.82 -2.16
C TRP A 129 7.10 -1.12 -0.82
N PHE A 130 6.32 -1.52 0.19
CA PHE A 130 6.35 -0.92 1.52
C PHE A 130 7.52 -1.45 2.36
N MET A 131 8.21 -0.57 3.09
CA MET A 131 9.16 -0.97 4.12
C MET A 131 8.50 -1.90 5.15
N GLN A 132 7.24 -1.66 5.49
CA GLN A 132 6.45 -2.44 6.45
C GLN A 132 6.18 -3.91 6.03
N ASN A 133 6.63 -4.32 4.87
CA ASN A 133 6.63 -5.75 4.54
C ASN A 133 7.63 -6.53 5.38
N PHE A 134 8.65 -5.86 5.92
CA PHE A 134 9.69 -6.48 6.76
C PHE A 134 9.29 -6.61 8.24
N ASP A 135 8.44 -5.73 8.80
CA ASP A 135 8.06 -5.72 10.22
C ASP A 135 6.57 -6.02 10.50
N GLU A 136 5.71 -5.84 9.49
CA GLU A 136 4.25 -6.01 9.61
C GLU A 136 3.66 -6.93 8.53
N GLY A 137 4.47 -7.40 7.59
CA GLY A 137 4.06 -8.23 6.46
C GLY A 137 4.73 -9.59 6.43
N ASP A 138 4.67 -10.21 5.25
CA ASP A 138 5.07 -11.61 5.04
C ASP A 138 6.57 -11.86 5.26
N PHE A 139 7.41 -10.82 5.22
CA PHE A 139 8.84 -10.96 5.45
C PHE A 139 9.20 -10.94 6.95
N ARG A 140 8.27 -10.54 7.83
CA ARG A 140 8.55 -10.38 9.26
C ARG A 140 9.04 -11.67 9.92
N GLU A 141 8.28 -12.73 9.83
CA GLU A 141 8.62 -13.99 10.50
C GLU A 141 9.87 -14.66 9.90
N PRO A 142 10.06 -14.71 8.56
CA PRO A 142 11.33 -15.12 7.99
C PRO A 142 12.54 -14.32 8.49
N VAL A 143 12.45 -13.00 8.55
CA VAL A 143 13.51 -12.13 9.08
C VAL A 143 13.77 -12.41 10.56
N ARG A 144 12.74 -12.57 11.39
CA ARG A 144 12.88 -12.97 12.80
C ARG A 144 13.53 -14.34 12.97
N ALA A 145 13.25 -15.26 12.05
CA ALA A 145 13.88 -16.58 12.02
C ALA A 145 15.34 -16.53 11.53
N GLY A 146 15.83 -15.37 11.07
CA GLY A 146 17.20 -15.18 10.60
C GLY A 146 17.41 -15.58 9.14
N ARG A 147 16.35 -15.85 8.35
CA ARG A 147 16.48 -16.30 6.96
C ARG A 147 15.29 -15.84 6.10
N LEU A 148 15.57 -15.07 5.05
CA LEU A 148 14.58 -14.59 4.09
C LEU A 148 14.83 -15.23 2.72
N GLU A 149 13.89 -16.02 2.24
CA GLU A 149 13.94 -16.75 0.95
C GLU A 149 12.95 -16.14 -0.04
N LEU A 150 13.44 -15.46 -1.10
CA LEU A 150 12.57 -14.84 -2.11
C LEU A 150 13.15 -15.04 -3.52
N PRO A 151 12.27 -15.11 -4.56
CA PRO A 151 12.69 -15.28 -5.96
C PRO A 151 13.03 -13.94 -6.63
N ALA A 152 13.69 -13.04 -5.92
CA ALA A 152 13.99 -11.70 -6.41
C ALA A 152 15.48 -11.49 -6.79
N GLY A 153 16.34 -12.54 -6.67
CA GLY A 153 17.77 -12.44 -6.99
C GLY A 153 18.42 -11.27 -6.23
N ASP A 154 19.28 -10.52 -6.89
CA ASP A 154 19.90 -9.29 -6.35
C ASP A 154 19.06 -8.02 -6.64
N GLY A 155 17.79 -8.19 -6.98
CA GLY A 155 16.89 -7.10 -7.31
C GLY A 155 16.74 -6.09 -6.17
N ALA A 156 16.50 -4.84 -6.55
CA ALA A 156 16.33 -3.72 -5.61
C ALA A 156 14.96 -3.07 -5.80
N ALA A 157 14.43 -2.47 -4.75
CA ALA A 157 13.25 -1.63 -4.79
C ALA A 157 13.50 -0.30 -4.08
N ALA A 158 12.86 0.75 -4.56
CA ALA A 158 12.82 2.04 -3.87
C ALA A 158 11.70 1.99 -2.81
N TRP A 159 11.93 1.21 -1.73
CA TRP A 159 10.99 0.93 -0.64
C TRP A 159 10.42 2.22 -0.05
N ILE A 160 9.10 2.30 0.07
CA ILE A 160 8.39 3.45 0.63
C ILE A 160 7.93 3.17 2.05
N ASP A 161 8.10 4.12 2.96
CA ASP A 161 7.54 4.05 4.31
C ASP A 161 6.02 4.26 4.28
N ALA A 162 5.26 3.40 4.93
CA ALA A 162 3.81 3.58 5.07
C ALA A 162 3.44 4.87 5.84
N GLU A 163 4.34 5.42 6.64
CA GLU A 163 4.18 6.74 7.26
C GLU A 163 4.18 7.85 6.21
N ASP A 164 5.06 7.79 5.20
CA ASP A 164 5.06 8.76 4.11
C ASP A 164 3.81 8.64 3.24
N ILE A 165 3.37 7.41 2.96
CA ILE A 165 2.10 7.18 2.25
C ILE A 165 0.95 7.83 3.01
N ALA A 166 0.88 7.60 4.32
CA ALA A 166 -0.19 8.12 5.16
C ALA A 166 -0.15 9.64 5.28
N ALA A 167 1.03 10.24 5.41
CA ALA A 167 1.20 11.68 5.42
C ALA A 167 0.76 12.32 4.09
N VAL A 168 1.14 11.72 2.94
CA VAL A 168 0.69 12.13 1.60
C VAL A 168 -0.83 12.07 1.51
N VAL A 169 -1.44 10.94 1.86
CA VAL A 169 -2.90 10.76 1.79
C VAL A 169 -3.63 11.76 2.69
N ALA A 170 -3.18 11.95 3.93
CA ALA A 170 -3.79 12.91 4.85
C ALA A 170 -3.70 14.35 4.32
N THR A 171 -2.57 14.73 3.72
CA THR A 171 -2.39 16.03 3.08
C THR A 171 -3.35 16.22 1.90
N LEU A 172 -3.46 15.23 1.02
CA LEU A 172 -4.38 15.25 -0.12
C LEU A 172 -5.86 15.33 0.29
N LEU A 173 -6.23 14.69 1.40
CA LEU A 173 -7.60 14.72 1.91
C LEU A 173 -7.98 16.05 2.56
N VAL A 174 -7.03 16.71 3.25
CA VAL A 174 -7.31 17.90 4.07
C VAL A 174 -7.01 19.18 3.30
N ASP A 175 -5.83 19.28 2.69
CA ASP A 175 -5.35 20.49 2.03
C ASP A 175 -5.79 20.55 0.56
N GLY A 176 -6.28 19.43 0.01
CA GLY A 176 -6.65 19.31 -1.40
C GLY A 176 -5.42 19.30 -2.30
N GLY A 177 -5.57 19.87 -3.49
CA GLY A 177 -4.54 19.83 -4.52
C GLY A 177 -4.49 18.47 -5.25
N HIS A 178 -3.70 18.43 -6.32
CA HIS A 178 -3.47 17.20 -7.11
C HIS A 178 -4.77 16.50 -7.57
N VAL A 179 -5.84 17.27 -7.78
CA VAL A 179 -7.10 16.74 -8.31
C VAL A 179 -6.90 16.28 -9.75
N GLY A 180 -7.38 15.07 -10.06
CA GLY A 180 -7.24 14.49 -11.39
C GLY A 180 -5.86 13.87 -11.65
N GLU A 181 -5.00 13.72 -10.64
CA GLU A 181 -3.66 13.16 -10.79
C GLU A 181 -3.55 11.74 -10.24
N ALA A 182 -2.66 10.95 -10.86
CA ALA A 182 -2.12 9.73 -10.29
C ALA A 182 -0.66 9.99 -9.88
N ILE A 183 -0.33 9.76 -8.61
CA ILE A 183 0.96 10.10 -8.01
C ILE A 183 1.66 8.82 -7.60
N GLU A 184 2.81 8.54 -8.19
CA GLU A 184 3.67 7.44 -7.76
C GLU A 184 4.51 7.84 -6.54
N LEU A 185 4.60 6.95 -5.56
CA LEU A 185 5.38 7.15 -4.34
C LEU A 185 6.47 6.09 -4.21
N SER A 186 7.67 6.54 -3.89
CA SER A 186 8.81 5.67 -3.61
C SER A 186 9.66 6.22 -2.47
N GLY A 187 10.53 5.38 -1.91
CA GLY A 187 11.63 5.83 -1.07
C GLY A 187 12.67 6.65 -1.85
N PRO A 188 13.67 7.21 -1.15
CA PRO A 188 14.64 8.15 -1.74
C PRO A 188 15.71 7.45 -2.59
N ARG A 189 15.89 6.15 -2.42
CA ARG A 189 16.83 5.31 -3.18
C ARG A 189 16.35 3.87 -3.27
N ALA A 190 16.88 3.14 -4.23
CA ALA A 190 16.73 1.69 -4.28
C ALA A 190 17.63 1.01 -3.25
N VAL A 191 17.09 -0.01 -2.58
CA VAL A 191 17.78 -0.91 -1.64
C VAL A 191 17.53 -2.33 -2.09
N SER A 192 18.59 -3.11 -2.29
CA SER A 192 18.47 -4.52 -2.66
C SER A 192 18.01 -5.36 -1.46
N LEU A 193 17.48 -6.55 -1.71
CA LEU A 193 17.10 -7.46 -0.63
C LEU A 193 18.29 -7.91 0.22
N PRO A 194 19.47 -8.26 -0.36
CA PRO A 194 20.67 -8.49 0.45
C PRO A 194 21.04 -7.30 1.34
N GLU A 195 21.00 -6.08 0.80
CA GLU A 195 21.27 -4.86 1.57
C GLU A 195 20.25 -4.62 2.67
N ALA A 196 18.96 -4.83 2.38
CA ALA A 196 17.88 -4.66 3.36
C ALA A 196 18.05 -5.58 4.57
N VAL A 197 18.35 -6.87 4.35
CA VAL A 197 18.56 -7.81 5.47
C VAL A 197 19.86 -7.52 6.22
N ALA A 198 20.90 -7.01 5.54
CA ALA A 198 22.13 -6.59 6.19
C ALA A 198 21.92 -5.39 7.14
N LEU A 199 21.15 -4.39 6.71
CA LEU A 199 20.75 -3.25 7.54
C LEU A 199 19.92 -3.69 8.76
N ILE A 200 19.01 -4.63 8.58
CA ILE A 200 18.21 -5.19 9.69
C ILE A 200 19.12 -5.98 10.66
N ALA A 201 20.04 -6.78 10.14
CA ALA A 201 21.01 -7.52 10.96
C ALA A 201 21.88 -6.58 11.80
N GLU A 202 22.36 -5.49 11.22
CA GLU A 202 23.15 -4.46 11.93
C GLU A 202 22.33 -3.81 13.05
N ALA A 203 21.10 -3.35 12.76
CA ALA A 203 20.25 -2.66 13.73
C ALA A 203 19.77 -3.55 14.88
N THR A 204 19.67 -4.87 14.65
CA THR A 204 19.20 -5.83 15.66
C THR A 204 20.33 -6.53 16.40
N GLY A 205 21.54 -6.52 15.86
CA GLY A 205 22.67 -7.31 16.33
C GLY A 205 22.50 -8.82 16.11
N ARG A 206 21.57 -9.24 15.24
CA ARG A 206 21.23 -10.64 14.94
C ARG A 206 21.51 -10.93 13.47
N PRO A 207 22.14 -12.06 13.13
CA PRO A 207 22.37 -12.41 11.74
C PRO A 207 21.04 -12.69 11.03
N VAL A 208 20.88 -12.14 9.84
CA VAL A 208 19.79 -12.43 8.91
C VAL A 208 20.41 -12.73 7.56
N GLU A 209 20.12 -13.90 7.01
CA GLU A 209 20.59 -14.32 5.68
C GLU A 209 19.49 -14.08 4.63
N TYR A 210 19.85 -13.48 3.52
CA TYR A 210 19.02 -13.47 2.32
C TYR A 210 19.42 -14.62 1.40
N VAL A 211 18.44 -15.43 0.98
CA VAL A 211 18.68 -16.59 0.10
C VAL A 211 17.81 -16.44 -1.14
N PRO A 212 18.40 -16.17 -2.31
CA PRO A 212 17.66 -16.18 -3.55
C PRO A 212 17.22 -17.60 -3.89
N VAL A 213 15.91 -17.78 -4.14
CA VAL A 213 15.32 -19.07 -4.55
C VAL A 213 14.73 -18.95 -5.97
N SER A 214 14.42 -20.07 -6.61
CA SER A 214 13.68 -20.05 -7.87
C SER A 214 12.21 -19.67 -7.65
N ASP A 215 11.55 -19.08 -8.66
CA ASP A 215 10.12 -18.79 -8.62
C ASP A 215 9.29 -20.07 -8.40
N GLU A 216 9.72 -21.18 -8.98
CA GLU A 216 9.07 -22.49 -8.81
C GLU A 216 9.12 -22.95 -7.34
N ALA A 217 10.29 -22.89 -6.69
CA ALA A 217 10.46 -23.27 -5.29
C ALA A 217 9.63 -22.36 -4.36
N TYR A 218 9.62 -21.06 -4.62
CA TYR A 218 8.81 -20.10 -3.87
C TYR A 218 7.32 -20.40 -3.97
N ARG A 219 6.80 -20.57 -5.19
CA ARG A 219 5.40 -20.94 -5.43
C ARG A 219 5.02 -22.26 -4.77
N ALA A 220 5.91 -23.25 -4.81
CA ALA A 220 5.69 -24.53 -4.13
C ALA A 220 5.58 -24.35 -2.60
N GLY A 221 6.44 -23.51 -2.03
CA GLY A 221 6.39 -23.15 -0.60
C GLY A 221 5.08 -22.49 -0.20
N LEU A 222 4.60 -21.52 -0.99
CA LEU A 222 3.32 -20.86 -0.73
C LEU A 222 2.11 -21.80 -0.84
N ARG A 223 2.11 -22.72 -1.82
CA ARG A 223 1.06 -23.78 -1.90
C ARG A 223 1.06 -24.68 -0.68
N ALA A 224 2.24 -25.06 -0.19
CA ALA A 224 2.35 -25.88 1.00
C ALA A 224 1.82 -25.17 2.27
N GLN A 225 1.83 -23.83 2.29
CA GLN A 225 1.23 -23.00 3.32
C GLN A 225 -0.29 -22.79 3.14
N GLY A 226 -0.89 -23.33 2.06
CA GLY A 226 -2.33 -23.26 1.81
C GLY A 226 -2.81 -22.01 1.08
N LEU A 227 -1.91 -21.21 0.48
CA LEU A 227 -2.31 -20.08 -0.36
C LEU A 227 -2.92 -20.58 -1.66
N ASP A 228 -3.94 -19.89 -2.14
CA ASP A 228 -4.53 -20.15 -3.46
C ASP A 228 -3.65 -19.65 -4.62
N ASP A 229 -3.91 -20.16 -5.82
CA ASP A 229 -3.11 -19.85 -7.00
C ASP A 229 -3.14 -18.36 -7.39
N GLN A 230 -4.21 -17.62 -7.06
CA GLN A 230 -4.31 -16.19 -7.34
C GLN A 230 -3.38 -15.40 -6.42
N MET A 231 -3.39 -15.69 -5.12
CA MET A 231 -2.48 -15.06 -4.16
C MET A 231 -1.02 -15.37 -4.47
N ILE A 232 -0.72 -16.62 -4.87
CA ILE A 232 0.63 -17.02 -5.29
C ILE A 232 1.08 -16.26 -6.54
N ALA A 233 0.19 -16.10 -7.53
CA ALA A 233 0.51 -15.35 -8.75
C ALA A 233 0.78 -13.86 -8.44
N ILE A 234 0.01 -13.26 -7.55
CA ILE A 234 0.19 -11.88 -7.09
C ILE A 234 1.56 -11.69 -6.43
N ALA A 235 1.88 -12.54 -5.45
CA ALA A 235 3.16 -12.47 -4.74
C ALA A 235 4.36 -12.64 -5.69
N SER A 236 4.27 -13.61 -6.59
CA SER A 236 5.31 -13.90 -7.57
C SER A 236 5.49 -12.76 -8.59
N ALA A 237 4.40 -12.17 -9.08
CA ALA A 237 4.44 -11.03 -10.01
C ALA A 237 5.17 -9.83 -9.41
N GLY A 238 4.85 -9.47 -8.16
CA GLY A 238 5.50 -8.38 -7.45
C GLY A 238 7.01 -8.61 -7.27
N LEU A 239 7.42 -9.81 -6.82
CA LEU A 239 8.84 -10.15 -6.66
C LEU A 239 9.58 -10.24 -8.01
N SER A 240 8.90 -10.63 -9.08
CA SER A 240 9.45 -10.58 -10.44
C SER A 240 9.76 -9.14 -10.87
N ALA A 241 8.94 -8.15 -10.51
CA ALA A 241 9.20 -6.74 -10.79
C ALA A 241 10.47 -6.25 -10.07
N ILE A 242 10.69 -6.65 -8.81
CA ILE A 242 11.95 -6.37 -8.07
C ILE A 242 13.12 -7.00 -8.81
N ARG A 243 13.06 -8.31 -9.11
CA ARG A 243 14.13 -9.05 -9.79
C ARG A 243 14.57 -8.41 -11.12
N ARG A 244 13.62 -7.85 -11.87
CA ARG A 244 13.88 -7.22 -13.16
C ARG A 244 14.28 -5.75 -13.07
N GLY A 245 14.33 -5.18 -11.85
CA GLY A 245 14.71 -3.79 -11.61
C GLY A 245 13.60 -2.77 -11.88
N SER A 246 12.37 -3.20 -12.18
CA SER A 246 11.24 -2.29 -12.41
C SER A 246 10.94 -1.43 -11.17
N GLU A 247 11.20 -1.95 -9.97
CA GLU A 247 10.97 -1.27 -8.69
C GLU A 247 12.11 -0.36 -8.24
N ALA A 248 13.26 -0.37 -8.94
CA ALA A 248 14.45 0.37 -8.49
C ALA A 248 14.39 1.89 -8.76
N THR A 249 13.57 2.33 -9.71
CA THR A 249 13.46 3.76 -10.04
C THR A 249 12.77 4.54 -8.93
N THR A 250 13.32 5.69 -8.54
CA THR A 250 12.69 6.60 -7.58
C THR A 250 11.72 7.57 -8.25
N THR A 251 10.77 8.09 -7.47
CA THR A 251 9.80 9.10 -7.90
C THR A 251 9.81 10.29 -6.95
N ASP A 252 9.28 11.42 -7.39
CA ASP A 252 9.26 12.66 -6.61
C ASP A 252 7.93 12.91 -5.85
N GLY A 253 7.00 11.95 -5.89
CA GLY A 253 5.63 12.15 -5.40
C GLY A 253 5.55 12.56 -3.94
N VAL A 254 6.38 11.99 -3.05
CA VAL A 254 6.43 12.42 -1.64
C VAL A 254 6.85 13.89 -1.53
N ARG A 255 7.91 14.28 -2.24
CA ARG A 255 8.42 15.66 -2.23
C ARG A 255 7.41 16.65 -2.81
N ARG A 256 6.73 16.28 -3.90
CA ARG A 256 5.70 17.11 -4.54
C ARG A 256 4.53 17.42 -3.60
N VAL A 257 4.11 16.45 -2.80
CA VAL A 257 2.95 16.60 -1.91
C VAL A 257 3.34 17.16 -0.54
N LEU A 258 4.46 16.69 0.04
CA LEU A 258 4.85 17.01 1.42
C LEU A 258 5.92 18.11 1.53
N GLY A 259 6.58 18.50 0.43
CA GLY A 259 7.68 19.46 0.45
C GLY A 259 8.96 18.96 1.14
N ARG A 260 9.05 17.65 1.43
CA ARG A 260 10.22 17.02 2.05
C ARG A 260 10.57 15.70 1.35
N ASP A 261 11.78 15.23 1.57
CA ASP A 261 12.19 13.91 1.09
C ASP A 261 11.45 12.77 1.83
N PRO A 262 11.25 11.62 1.15
CA PRO A 262 10.75 10.42 1.80
C PRO A 262 11.76 9.87 2.83
N ALA A 263 11.25 9.11 3.80
CA ALA A 263 12.06 8.45 4.81
C ALA A 263 13.06 7.47 4.17
N ARG A 264 14.24 7.35 4.77
CA ARG A 264 15.26 6.40 4.35
C ARG A 264 14.98 5.03 4.94
N PHE A 265 15.40 3.99 4.25
CA PHE A 265 15.24 2.61 4.72
C PHE A 265 16.02 2.38 6.03
N GLU A 266 17.20 2.99 6.17
CA GLU A 266 18.02 2.94 7.38
C GLU A 266 17.28 3.50 8.60
N ASP A 267 16.61 4.65 8.44
CA ASP A 267 15.85 5.30 9.52
C ASP A 267 14.65 4.44 9.94
N TYR A 268 13.97 3.82 8.96
CA TYR A 268 12.90 2.87 9.22
C TYR A 268 13.40 1.65 10.00
N VAL A 269 14.51 1.03 9.59
CA VAL A 269 15.05 -0.16 10.26
C VAL A 269 15.37 0.11 11.73
N HIS A 270 15.95 1.26 12.04
CA HIS A 270 16.21 1.65 13.44
C HIS A 270 14.93 1.80 14.27
N ARG A 271 13.88 2.37 13.69
CA ARG A 271 12.57 2.50 14.38
C ARG A 271 11.87 1.17 14.59
N ALA A 272 12.01 0.26 13.63
CA ALA A 272 11.32 -1.02 13.62
C ALA A 272 12.12 -2.16 14.29
N ALA A 273 13.33 -1.92 14.79
CA ALA A 273 14.26 -2.95 15.27
C ALA A 273 13.63 -3.93 16.29
N ASP A 274 12.75 -3.46 17.16
CA ASP A 274 12.08 -4.31 18.15
C ASP A 274 11.13 -5.35 17.53
N ALA A 275 10.67 -5.15 16.31
CA ALA A 275 9.79 -6.10 15.63
C ALA A 275 10.50 -7.42 15.27
N TRP A 276 11.85 -7.42 15.24
CA TRP A 276 12.67 -8.57 14.85
C TRP A 276 13.49 -9.17 15.99
N ARG A 277 13.42 -8.60 17.19
CA ARG A 277 14.10 -9.12 18.41
C ARG A 277 13.41 -10.31 19.04
#